data_6797e19d7e3bd72031946b666153da77
#
_entry.id   6797e19d7e3bd72031946b666153da77
#
_cell.length_a   1.000
_cell.length_b   1.000
_cell.length_c   1.000
_cell.angle_alpha   90.00
_cell.angle_beta   90.00
_cell.angle_gamma   90.00
#
_symmetry.space_group_name_H-M   'P 1'
#
loop_
_entity.id
_entity.type
_entity.pdbx_description
1 polymer ?
#
loop_
_entity_poly.entity_id
_entity_poly.type
_entity_poly.pdbx_seq_one_letter_code
_entity_poly.pdbx_strand_id
1 'polypeptide(L)'
;MTVEDVYEEFTSQGYNVVFNPDGNGDCQFSAIVHHLASISIFRSERTIREEICQYLEQNPSDTDGFPLELFVGVPWSQYLASMALNGTYGDQLTLQAASNLYLMQLTIVSSLGADAMVHIFPQHSPPVAGFALGHFSEEDGIHYVSLATEQEESENNEDGNQYEMT
;
A
#
# COMPACT_ATOMS: atom_id res chain seq x y z
N MET A 1 -10.70 -18.45 -6.11
CA MET A 1 -10.45 -18.65 -4.66
C MET A 1 -11.42 -17.83 -3.84
N THR A 2 -11.84 -18.32 -2.67
CA THR A 2 -12.65 -17.55 -1.75
C THR A 2 -11.77 -16.55 -0.99
N VAL A 3 -12.40 -15.61 -0.27
CA VAL A 3 -11.68 -14.66 0.60
C VAL A 3 -10.89 -15.43 1.67
N GLU A 4 -11.47 -16.47 2.23
CA GLU A 4 -10.81 -17.33 3.21
C GLU A 4 -9.56 -18.01 2.63
N ASP A 5 -9.62 -18.47 1.38
CA ASP A 5 -8.48 -19.07 0.70
C ASP A 5 -7.34 -18.05 0.54
N VAL A 6 -7.67 -16.80 0.19
CA VAL A 6 -6.68 -15.73 0.05
C VAL A 6 -6.05 -15.41 1.41
N TYR A 7 -6.85 -15.34 2.47
CA TYR A 7 -6.35 -15.09 3.83
C TYR A 7 -5.43 -16.22 4.30
N GLU A 8 -5.76 -17.47 3.97
CA GLU A 8 -4.91 -18.62 4.25
C GLU A 8 -3.58 -18.54 3.51
N GLU A 9 -3.60 -18.06 2.25
CA GLU A 9 -2.37 -17.82 1.49
C GLU A 9 -1.49 -16.78 2.18
N PHE A 10 -2.05 -15.68 2.66
CA PHE A 10 -1.30 -14.67 3.42
C PHE A 10 -0.73 -15.27 4.70
N THR A 11 -1.53 -16.03 5.44
CA THR A 11 -1.10 -16.69 6.69
C THR A 11 0.04 -17.68 6.42
N SER A 12 -0.02 -18.42 5.31
CA SER A 12 1.04 -19.36 4.94
C SER A 12 2.36 -18.66 4.66
N GLN A 13 2.32 -17.38 4.29
CA GLN A 13 3.49 -16.54 4.07
C GLN A 13 3.93 -15.77 5.33
N GLY A 14 3.25 -16.00 6.47
CA GLY A 14 3.60 -15.41 7.76
C GLY A 14 2.87 -14.10 8.10
N TYR A 15 1.76 -13.80 7.42
CA TYR A 15 1.04 -12.53 7.57
C TYR A 15 -0.43 -12.75 7.92
N ASN A 16 -0.94 -11.91 8.83
CA ASN A 16 -2.36 -11.87 9.18
C ASN A 16 -2.96 -10.55 8.71
N VAL A 17 -4.23 -10.59 8.30
CA VAL A 17 -4.98 -9.40 7.93
C VAL A 17 -5.37 -8.64 9.20
N VAL A 18 -4.92 -7.39 9.33
CA VAL A 18 -5.22 -6.53 10.48
C VAL A 18 -6.19 -5.41 10.14
N PHE A 19 -6.40 -5.13 8.87
CA PHE A 19 -7.40 -4.16 8.41
C PHE A 19 -7.83 -4.52 7.00
N ASN A 20 -9.14 -4.59 6.79
CA ASN A 20 -9.75 -4.89 5.49
C ASN A 20 -10.62 -3.70 5.07
N PRO A 21 -10.09 -2.82 4.19
CA PRO A 21 -10.88 -1.69 3.67
C PRO A 21 -12.10 -2.15 2.89
N ASP A 22 -13.04 -1.23 2.65
CA ASP A 22 -14.16 -1.48 1.75
C ASP A 22 -13.64 -1.89 0.36
N GLY A 23 -14.36 -2.79 -0.31
CA GLY A 23 -13.98 -3.32 -1.62
C GLY A 23 -14.30 -2.37 -2.76
N ASN A 24 -13.72 -1.18 -2.73
CA ASN A 24 -13.86 -0.15 -3.76
C ASN A 24 -12.47 0.28 -4.26
N GLY A 25 -12.43 1.21 -5.22
CA GLY A 25 -11.16 1.65 -5.81
C GLY A 25 -10.24 2.42 -4.87
N ASP A 26 -10.65 2.72 -3.64
CA ASP A 26 -9.84 3.43 -2.65
C ASP A 26 -9.08 2.49 -1.70
N CYS A 27 -9.22 1.17 -1.84
CA CYS A 27 -8.70 0.19 -0.87
C CYS A 27 -7.19 0.27 -0.66
N GLN A 28 -6.39 0.50 -1.71
CA GLN A 28 -4.94 0.66 -1.56
C GLN A 28 -4.62 1.87 -0.66
N PHE A 29 -5.28 2.99 -0.91
CA PHE A 29 -5.08 4.23 -0.15
C PHE A 29 -5.56 4.06 1.30
N SER A 30 -6.71 3.41 1.52
CA SER A 30 -7.22 3.11 2.86
C SER A 30 -6.27 2.24 3.66
N ALA A 31 -5.69 1.22 3.05
CA ALA A 31 -4.74 0.34 3.71
C ALA A 31 -3.46 1.10 4.11
N ILE A 32 -2.97 1.99 3.23
CA ILE A 32 -1.81 2.83 3.53
C ILE A 32 -2.12 3.82 4.67
N VAL A 33 -3.30 4.46 4.63
CA VAL A 33 -3.76 5.36 5.71
C VAL A 33 -3.73 4.64 7.07
N HIS A 34 -4.23 3.41 7.10
CA HIS A 34 -4.24 2.58 8.31
C HIS A 34 -2.81 2.37 8.84
N HIS A 35 -1.88 2.00 7.98
CA HIS A 35 -0.49 1.79 8.39
C HIS A 35 0.20 3.09 8.85
N LEU A 36 -0.02 4.20 8.14
CA LEU A 36 0.58 5.49 8.52
C LEU A 36 0.13 5.96 9.90
N ALA A 37 -1.11 5.67 10.28
CA ALA A 37 -1.62 6.02 11.60
C ALA A 37 -0.80 5.36 12.72
N SER A 38 -0.26 4.17 12.50
CA SER A 38 0.57 3.46 13.49
C SER A 38 1.89 4.16 13.78
N ILE A 39 2.34 5.05 12.89
CA ILE A 39 3.54 5.88 13.10
C ILE A 39 3.18 7.35 13.25
N SER A 40 1.95 7.62 13.67
CA SER A 40 1.43 8.96 13.98
C SER A 40 1.38 9.93 12.80
N ILE A 41 1.27 9.38 11.58
CA ILE A 41 0.99 10.17 10.38
C ILE A 41 -0.49 9.97 10.05
N PHE A 42 -1.29 11.02 10.28
CA PHE A 42 -2.75 10.95 10.11
C PHE A 42 -3.17 11.63 8.82
N ARG A 43 -3.75 10.86 7.91
CA ARG A 43 -4.24 11.33 6.62
C ARG A 43 -5.60 10.70 6.34
N SER A 44 -6.45 11.41 5.59
CA SER A 44 -7.64 10.78 5.00
C SER A 44 -7.24 10.11 3.69
N GLU A 45 -8.10 9.21 3.20
CA GLU A 45 -7.91 8.57 1.89
C GLU A 45 -7.80 9.60 0.78
N ARG A 46 -8.65 10.64 0.84
CA ARG A 46 -8.64 11.72 -0.13
C ARG A 46 -7.33 12.50 -0.11
N THR A 47 -6.84 12.84 1.07
CA THR A 47 -5.59 13.60 1.22
C THR A 47 -4.40 12.80 0.73
N ILE A 48 -4.31 11.51 1.07
CA ILE A 48 -3.18 10.69 0.63
C ILE A 48 -3.20 10.51 -0.90
N ARG A 49 -4.38 10.34 -1.50
CA ARG A 49 -4.53 10.27 -2.96
C ARG A 49 -4.04 11.56 -3.62
N GLU A 50 -4.42 12.70 -3.08
CA GLU A 50 -3.99 14.01 -3.58
C GLU A 50 -2.48 14.19 -3.47
N GLU A 51 -1.88 13.84 -2.33
CA GLU A 51 -0.43 13.93 -2.12
C GLU A 51 0.34 13.02 -3.08
N ILE A 52 -0.13 11.80 -3.29
CA ILE A 52 0.48 10.84 -4.21
C ILE A 52 0.41 11.35 -5.65
N CYS A 53 -0.76 11.84 -6.08
CA CYS A 53 -0.93 12.37 -7.44
C CYS A 53 -0.08 13.61 -7.67
N GLN A 54 0.03 14.49 -6.69
CA GLN A 54 0.90 15.66 -6.77
C GLN A 54 2.37 15.25 -6.88
N TYR A 55 2.79 14.25 -6.12
CA TYR A 55 4.14 13.71 -6.20
C TYR A 55 4.44 13.17 -7.60
N LEU A 56 3.52 12.40 -8.19
CA LEU A 56 3.68 11.84 -9.53
C LEU A 56 3.72 12.95 -10.60
N GLU A 57 2.93 14.00 -10.45
CA GLU A 57 2.94 15.14 -11.34
C GLU A 57 4.30 15.84 -11.33
N GLN A 58 4.90 16.00 -10.15
CA GLN A 58 6.19 16.65 -9.96
C GLN A 58 7.38 15.73 -10.30
N ASN A 59 7.16 14.42 -10.37
CA ASN A 59 8.20 13.43 -10.60
C ASN A 59 7.76 12.46 -11.72
N PRO A 60 7.72 12.94 -12.97
CA PRO A 60 7.19 12.18 -14.10
C PRO A 60 8.14 11.12 -14.67
N SER A 61 9.34 11.00 -14.11
CA SER A 61 10.36 10.04 -14.56
C SER A 61 10.86 9.20 -13.40
N ASP A 62 11.33 7.99 -13.70
CA ASP A 62 11.97 7.14 -12.70
C ASP A 62 13.41 7.61 -12.38
N THR A 63 14.11 6.88 -11.52
CA THR A 63 15.48 7.21 -11.10
C THR A 63 16.50 7.18 -12.24
N ASP A 64 16.20 6.44 -13.32
CA ASP A 64 17.06 6.32 -14.51
C ASP A 64 16.69 7.31 -15.59
N GLY A 65 15.69 8.16 -15.33
CA GLY A 65 15.23 9.19 -16.27
C GLY A 65 14.21 8.71 -17.29
N PHE A 66 13.70 7.49 -17.17
CA PHE A 66 12.65 7.00 -18.06
C PHE A 66 11.30 7.63 -17.71
N PRO A 67 10.57 8.21 -18.70
CA PRO A 67 9.24 8.74 -18.43
C PRO A 67 8.29 7.65 -17.93
N LEU A 68 7.60 7.92 -16.82
CA LEU A 68 6.61 6.99 -16.27
C LEU A 68 5.43 6.78 -17.20
N GLU A 69 5.16 7.72 -18.08
CA GLU A 69 4.14 7.62 -19.13
C GLU A 69 4.28 6.35 -19.98
N LEU A 70 5.52 5.87 -20.18
CA LEU A 70 5.79 4.66 -20.96
C LEU A 70 5.21 3.39 -20.31
N PHE A 71 5.00 3.41 -18.98
CA PHE A 71 4.46 2.26 -18.25
C PHE A 71 2.93 2.23 -18.17
N VAL A 72 2.26 3.34 -18.47
CA VAL A 72 0.80 3.46 -18.27
C VAL A 72 -0.02 3.32 -19.56
N GLY A 73 0.61 3.43 -20.71
CA GLY A 73 -0.06 3.21 -22.01
C GLY A 73 -1.06 4.29 -22.43
N VAL A 74 -1.13 5.41 -21.70
CA VAL A 74 -1.97 6.58 -22.00
C VAL A 74 -1.16 7.84 -21.75
N PRO A 75 -1.56 9.02 -22.30
CA PRO A 75 -0.89 10.27 -21.97
C PRO A 75 -0.81 10.50 -20.46
N TRP A 76 0.33 11.02 -19.98
CA TRP A 76 0.57 11.20 -18.54
C TRP A 76 -0.49 12.07 -17.87
N SER A 77 -0.93 13.14 -18.55
CA SER A 77 -2.00 14.00 -18.03
C SER A 77 -3.32 13.26 -17.86
N GLN A 78 -3.62 12.32 -18.73
CA GLN A 78 -4.83 11.48 -18.63
C GLN A 78 -4.72 10.51 -17.46
N TYR A 79 -3.56 9.87 -17.28
CA TYR A 79 -3.30 9.01 -16.14
C TYR A 79 -3.47 9.77 -14.82
N LEU A 80 -2.86 10.94 -14.68
CA LEU A 80 -2.96 11.77 -13.48
C LEU A 80 -4.39 12.21 -13.19
N ALA A 81 -5.12 12.63 -14.22
CA ALA A 81 -6.53 13.04 -14.06
C ALA A 81 -7.41 11.87 -13.59
N SER A 82 -7.18 10.68 -14.14
CA SER A 82 -7.90 9.47 -13.74
C SER A 82 -7.55 9.05 -12.30
N MET A 83 -6.27 9.04 -11.96
CA MET A 83 -5.80 8.61 -10.63
C MET A 83 -6.24 9.59 -9.53
N ALA A 84 -6.47 10.86 -9.86
CA ALA A 84 -6.96 11.85 -8.91
C ALA A 84 -8.41 11.64 -8.49
N LEU A 85 -9.18 10.84 -9.23
CA LEU A 85 -10.58 10.57 -8.94
C LEU A 85 -10.71 9.50 -7.85
N ASN A 86 -11.55 9.76 -6.84
CA ASN A 86 -11.93 8.77 -5.84
C ASN A 86 -12.51 7.54 -6.56
N GLY A 87 -12.16 6.36 -6.10
CA GLY A 87 -12.65 5.12 -6.70
C GLY A 87 -11.77 4.55 -7.80
N THR A 88 -10.75 5.29 -8.25
CA THR A 88 -9.76 4.73 -9.18
C THR A 88 -8.77 3.87 -8.40
N TYR A 89 -8.59 2.63 -8.85
CA TYR A 89 -7.68 1.70 -8.19
C TYR A 89 -6.23 2.18 -8.28
N GLY A 90 -5.56 2.21 -7.13
CA GLY A 90 -4.12 2.44 -7.09
C GLY A 90 -3.36 1.31 -7.77
N ASP A 91 -2.14 1.59 -8.19
CA ASP A 91 -1.29 0.66 -8.94
C ASP A 91 0.15 0.67 -8.40
N GLN A 92 1.08 0.11 -9.15
CA GLN A 92 2.49 0.05 -8.78
C GLN A 92 3.11 1.45 -8.65
N LEU A 93 2.70 2.39 -9.50
CA LEU A 93 3.23 3.76 -9.47
C LEU A 93 2.78 4.50 -8.21
N THR A 94 1.53 4.32 -7.79
CA THR A 94 1.03 4.93 -6.56
C THR A 94 1.67 4.34 -5.32
N LEU A 95 1.99 3.04 -5.31
CA LEU A 95 2.73 2.40 -4.23
C LEU A 95 4.15 2.95 -4.11
N GLN A 96 4.86 3.09 -5.24
CA GLN A 96 6.21 3.66 -5.23
C GLN A 96 6.19 5.12 -4.79
N ALA A 97 5.21 5.89 -5.24
CA ALA A 97 5.04 7.29 -4.82
C ALA A 97 4.82 7.39 -3.31
N ALA A 98 3.96 6.53 -2.75
CA ALA A 98 3.72 6.49 -1.31
C ALA A 98 4.98 6.13 -0.53
N SER A 99 5.74 5.15 -1.00
CA SER A 99 7.03 4.77 -0.41
C SER A 99 8.00 5.94 -0.38
N ASN A 100 8.10 6.68 -1.49
CA ASN A 100 8.99 7.84 -1.58
C ASN A 100 8.55 9.00 -0.69
N LEU A 101 7.25 9.28 -0.65
CA LEU A 101 6.69 10.40 0.13
C LEU A 101 6.83 10.21 1.63
N TYR A 102 6.52 8.99 2.11
CA TYR A 102 6.44 8.73 3.54
C TYR A 102 7.63 7.94 4.07
N LEU A 103 8.62 7.68 3.22
CA LEU A 103 9.86 6.96 3.55
C LEU A 103 9.57 5.61 4.20
N MET A 104 8.70 4.85 3.59
CA MET A 104 8.33 3.52 4.07
C MET A 104 8.67 2.42 3.08
N GLN A 105 9.20 1.31 3.58
CA GLN A 105 9.30 0.08 2.82
C GLN A 105 7.92 -0.57 2.79
N LEU A 106 7.47 -1.00 1.61
CA LEU A 106 6.22 -1.74 1.44
C LEU A 106 6.52 -3.14 0.95
N THR A 107 6.04 -4.14 1.67
CA THR A 107 6.07 -5.53 1.25
C THR A 107 4.68 -5.89 0.74
N ILE A 108 4.58 -6.24 -0.54
CA ILE A 108 3.31 -6.59 -1.16
C ILE A 108 3.22 -8.11 -1.22
N VAL A 109 2.33 -8.67 -0.41
CA VAL A 109 2.11 -10.11 -0.30
C VAL A 109 0.95 -10.48 -1.21
N SER A 110 1.20 -11.33 -2.20
CA SER A 110 0.23 -11.64 -3.25
C SER A 110 -0.60 -12.88 -2.92
N SER A 111 -1.87 -12.86 -3.32
CA SER A 111 -2.72 -14.06 -3.32
C SER A 111 -2.21 -15.14 -4.28
N LEU A 112 -1.28 -14.78 -5.19
CA LEU A 112 -0.67 -15.73 -6.14
C LEU A 112 0.46 -16.56 -5.53
N GLY A 113 0.90 -16.25 -4.33
CA GLY A 113 1.93 -16.99 -3.61
C GLY A 113 3.20 -16.20 -3.34
N ALA A 114 4.13 -16.84 -2.63
CA ALA A 114 5.38 -16.20 -2.16
C ALA A 114 6.28 -15.75 -3.30
N ASP A 115 6.26 -16.44 -4.45
CA ASP A 115 7.07 -16.07 -5.61
C ASP A 115 6.64 -14.75 -6.25
N ALA A 116 5.42 -14.29 -5.98
CA ALA A 116 4.89 -13.02 -6.47
C ALA A 116 5.04 -11.87 -5.48
N MET A 117 5.73 -12.10 -4.35
CA MET A 117 6.00 -11.06 -3.34
C MET A 117 6.91 -9.97 -3.92
N VAL A 118 6.57 -8.71 -3.66
CA VAL A 118 7.33 -7.55 -4.13
C VAL A 118 7.71 -6.68 -2.93
N HIS A 119 8.95 -6.19 -2.94
CA HIS A 119 9.41 -5.23 -1.95
C HIS A 119 9.64 -3.89 -2.63
N ILE A 120 9.05 -2.83 -2.07
CA ILE A 120 9.16 -1.47 -2.58
C ILE A 120 9.90 -0.64 -1.55
N PHE A 121 10.95 0.04 -1.98
CA PHE A 121 11.79 0.87 -1.12
C PHE A 121 11.75 2.32 -1.55
N PRO A 122 11.88 3.28 -0.60
CA PRO A 122 12.10 4.66 -0.98
C PRO A 122 13.37 4.79 -1.84
N GLN A 123 13.29 5.60 -2.90
CA GLN A 123 14.36 5.66 -3.92
C GLN A 123 15.47 6.66 -3.59
N HIS A 124 15.21 7.62 -2.70
CA HIS A 124 16.14 8.74 -2.45
C HIS A 124 16.60 8.83 -0.99
N SER A 125 16.01 8.05 -0.09
CA SER A 125 16.36 8.06 1.34
C SER A 125 16.07 6.68 1.94
N PRO A 126 16.73 6.30 3.03
CA PRO A 126 16.41 5.03 3.68
C PRO A 126 15.01 5.06 4.30
N PRO A 127 14.34 3.90 4.40
CA PRO A 127 13.01 3.85 5.01
C PRO A 127 13.09 4.10 6.51
N VAL A 128 12.05 4.77 7.06
CA VAL A 128 11.89 5.00 8.50
C VAL A 128 10.90 4.01 9.13
N ALA A 129 10.15 3.28 8.30
CA ALA A 129 9.20 2.26 8.73
C ALA A 129 9.02 1.24 7.63
N GLY A 130 8.48 0.07 7.98
CA GLY A 130 8.14 -0.98 7.03
C GLY A 130 6.74 -1.51 7.30
N PHE A 131 5.97 -1.72 6.23
CA PHE A 131 4.61 -2.22 6.32
C PHE A 131 4.35 -3.28 5.25
N ALA A 132 3.40 -4.16 5.52
CA ALA A 132 2.95 -5.16 4.56
C ALA A 132 1.52 -4.90 4.11
N LEU A 133 1.27 -5.07 2.82
CA LEU A 133 -0.05 -5.02 2.21
C LEU A 133 -0.33 -6.36 1.55
N GLY A 134 -1.54 -6.88 1.73
CA GLY A 134 -2.01 -8.03 0.97
C GLY A 134 -2.67 -7.56 -0.31
N HIS A 135 -2.38 -8.23 -1.42
CA HIS A 135 -2.94 -7.91 -2.72
C HIS A 135 -3.67 -9.12 -3.29
N PHE A 136 -4.96 -8.98 -3.52
CA PHE A 136 -5.77 -9.97 -4.24
C PHE A 136 -5.53 -9.77 -5.72
N SER A 137 -5.20 -10.86 -6.43
CA SER A 137 -5.01 -10.83 -7.89
C SER A 137 -6.32 -10.51 -8.62
N GLU A 138 -6.22 -10.24 -9.94
CA GLU A 138 -7.40 -9.99 -10.77
C GLU A 138 -8.43 -11.12 -10.69
N GLU A 139 -7.97 -12.37 -10.63
CA GLU A 139 -8.85 -13.56 -10.53
C GLU A 139 -9.59 -13.61 -9.20
N ASP A 140 -9.02 -13.03 -8.14
CA ASP A 140 -9.56 -13.05 -6.79
C ASP A 140 -10.34 -11.76 -6.45
N GLY A 141 -10.53 -10.87 -7.43
CA GLY A 141 -11.18 -9.58 -7.25
C GLY A 141 -10.22 -8.54 -6.67
N ILE A 142 -9.58 -7.75 -7.50
CA ILE A 142 -8.56 -6.75 -7.14
C ILE A 142 -8.89 -6.04 -5.83
N HIS A 143 -8.03 -6.19 -4.81
CA HIS A 143 -8.25 -5.62 -3.49
C HIS A 143 -6.94 -5.55 -2.72
N TYR A 144 -6.82 -4.55 -1.84
CA TYR A 144 -5.70 -4.42 -0.92
C TYR A 144 -6.18 -4.47 0.52
N VAL A 145 -5.40 -5.12 1.37
CA VAL A 145 -5.63 -5.19 2.83
C VAL A 145 -4.33 -4.86 3.55
N SER A 146 -4.44 -4.40 4.80
CA SER A 146 -3.26 -4.21 5.65
C SER A 146 -2.90 -5.51 6.34
N LEU A 147 -1.63 -5.85 6.33
CA LEU A 147 -1.10 -7.07 6.95
C LEU A 147 -0.12 -6.73 8.07
N ALA A 148 0.04 -7.67 9.00
CA ALA A 148 1.08 -7.64 10.02
C ALA A 148 1.56 -9.05 10.30
N THR A 149 2.81 -9.20 10.75
CA THR A 149 3.31 -10.46 11.26
C THR A 149 2.77 -10.70 12.67
N GLU A 150 2.83 -11.93 13.18
CA GLU A 150 2.42 -12.24 14.56
C GLU A 150 3.21 -11.40 15.57
N GLN A 151 4.49 -11.18 15.34
CA GLN A 151 5.34 -10.38 16.20
C GLN A 151 4.89 -8.92 16.25
N GLU A 152 4.55 -8.33 15.10
CA GLU A 152 4.04 -6.96 15.00
C GLU A 152 2.71 -6.81 15.73
N GLU A 153 1.80 -7.77 15.61
CA GLU A 153 0.53 -7.79 16.33
C GLU A 153 0.75 -7.85 17.85
N SER A 154 1.69 -8.67 18.33
CA SER A 154 2.02 -8.79 19.75
C SER A 154 2.60 -7.51 20.31
N GLU A 155 3.49 -6.84 19.58
CA GLU A 155 4.06 -5.54 19.98
C GLU A 155 2.99 -4.47 20.06
N ASN A 156 2.06 -4.39 19.10
CA ASN A 156 0.95 -3.46 19.12
C ASN A 156 0.02 -3.70 20.31
N ASN A 157 -0.26 -4.95 20.65
CA ASN A 157 -1.10 -5.29 21.80
C ASN A 157 -0.44 -4.94 23.13
N GLU A 158 0.86 -5.15 23.26
CA GLU A 158 1.62 -4.77 24.46
C GLU A 158 1.60 -3.25 24.66
N ASP A 159 1.83 -2.48 23.61
CA ASP A 159 1.76 -1.02 23.64
C ASP A 159 0.35 -0.54 24.02
N GLY A 160 -0.69 -1.15 23.48
CA GLY A 160 -2.08 -0.87 23.82
C GLY A 160 -2.38 -1.12 25.30
N ASN A 161 -1.87 -2.21 25.86
CA ASN A 161 -2.05 -2.55 27.27
C ASN A 161 -1.32 -1.56 28.19
N GLN A 162 -0.17 -1.05 27.80
CA GLN A 162 0.56 -0.05 28.60
C GLN A 162 -0.23 1.26 28.73
N TYR A 163 -0.93 1.67 27.68
CA TYR A 163 -1.76 2.88 27.72
C TYR A 163 -3.02 2.70 28.57
N GLU A 164 -3.59 1.52 28.64
CA GLU A 164 -4.76 1.23 29.46
C GLU A 164 -4.45 1.20 30.96
N MET A 165 -3.20 0.95 31.36
CA MET A 165 -2.77 0.87 32.76
C MET A 165 -2.37 2.22 33.36
N THR A 166 -2.38 3.27 32.58
CA THR A 166 -2.06 4.63 33.05
C THR A 166 -3.31 5.49 33.15
#